data_372301ac9336a486c4febe0cc09f23b6
#
_entry.id   372301ac9336a486c4febe0cc09f23b6
#
_cell.length_a   1.000
_cell.length_b   1.000
_cell.length_c   1.000
_cell.angle_alpha   90.00
_cell.angle_beta   90.00
_cell.angle_gamma   90.00
#
_symmetry.space_group_name_H-M   'P 1'
#
loop_
_entity.id
_entity.type
_entity.pdbx_description
1 polymer ?
#
loop_
_entity_poly.entity_id
_entity_poly.type
_entity_poly.pdbx_seq_one_letter_code
_entity_poly.pdbx_strand_id
1 'polypeptide(L)'
;MDDILNQAQRQGRISFYMTSYGEEATHFGPAAALSDNDLVFGQYREPGVLLWRGFSYEQFINQCFGNIKDVNRGRQMPIHYGSRDLNYVTIKSSLASGMPHAVGAAYGFKLTQQDRVSLAYFGDGAASEGDAHGAFNFAATLQCPVILLW
;
A
#
# COMPACT_ATOMS: atom_id res chain seq x y z
N MET A 1 -5.03 14.88 -8.86
CA MET A 1 -4.34 14.88 -7.55
C MET A 1 -2.84 15.00 -7.73
N ASP A 2 -2.21 14.12 -8.46
CA ASP A 2 -0.77 14.06 -8.68
C ASP A 2 -0.16 15.38 -9.15
N ASP A 3 -0.74 16.03 -10.17
CA ASP A 3 -0.25 17.33 -10.67
C ASP A 3 -0.16 18.38 -9.58
N ILE A 4 -1.21 18.49 -8.76
CA ILE A 4 -1.31 19.51 -7.70
C ILE A 4 -0.30 19.23 -6.59
N LEU A 5 -0.22 17.98 -6.12
CA LEU A 5 0.68 17.62 -5.02
C LEU A 5 2.16 17.62 -5.47
N ASN A 6 2.44 17.23 -6.71
CA ASN A 6 3.77 17.35 -7.30
C ASN A 6 4.23 18.81 -7.40
N GLN A 7 3.33 19.72 -7.84
CA GLN A 7 3.61 21.14 -7.84
C GLN A 7 3.84 21.69 -6.43
N ALA A 8 3.03 21.29 -5.46
CA ALA A 8 3.20 21.69 -4.07
C ALA A 8 4.57 21.24 -3.51
N GLN A 9 5.01 20.03 -3.87
CA GLN A 9 6.34 19.53 -3.51
C GLN A 9 7.45 20.35 -4.17
N ARG A 10 7.34 20.65 -5.48
CA ARG A 10 8.32 21.50 -6.20
C ARG A 10 8.42 22.91 -5.64
N GLN A 11 7.35 23.42 -5.06
CA GLN A 11 7.31 24.70 -4.36
C GLN A 11 7.83 24.62 -2.90
N GLY A 12 8.25 23.45 -2.43
CA GLY A 12 8.73 23.26 -1.05
C GLY A 12 7.62 23.28 0.01
N ARG A 13 6.35 23.17 -0.39
CA ARG A 13 5.21 23.20 0.54
C ARG A 13 4.97 21.86 1.25
N ILE A 14 5.40 20.78 0.64
CA ILE A 14 5.49 19.44 1.23
C ILE A 14 6.88 18.88 0.96
N SER A 15 7.37 18.04 1.84
CA SER A 15 8.77 17.58 1.82
C SER A 15 9.05 16.56 0.72
N PHE A 16 8.07 15.75 0.34
CA PHE A 16 8.22 14.66 -0.60
C PHE A 16 6.92 14.38 -1.35
N TYR A 17 7.03 14.01 -2.62
CA TYR A 17 5.91 13.49 -3.40
C TYR A 17 6.42 12.65 -4.58
N MET A 18 5.72 11.60 -4.91
CA MET A 18 5.92 10.79 -6.12
C MET A 18 4.58 10.60 -6.83
N THR A 19 4.58 10.83 -8.13
CA THR A 19 3.42 10.59 -8.98
C THR A 19 3.26 9.11 -9.32
N SER A 20 2.05 8.72 -9.65
CA SER A 20 1.69 7.35 -10.07
C SER A 20 1.34 7.28 -11.56
N TYR A 21 1.84 8.20 -12.37
CA TYR A 21 1.54 8.25 -13.80
C TYR A 21 1.89 6.94 -14.50
N GLY A 22 0.92 6.43 -15.26
CA GLY A 22 1.06 5.22 -16.07
C GLY A 22 0.77 3.91 -15.33
N GLU A 23 0.60 3.96 -14.00
CA GLU A 23 0.35 2.78 -13.16
C GLU A 23 -1.12 2.66 -12.71
N GLU A 24 -2.01 3.54 -13.16
CA GLU A 24 -3.39 3.63 -12.65
C GLU A 24 -4.17 2.32 -12.84
N ALA A 25 -3.95 1.62 -13.95
CA ALA A 25 -4.65 0.36 -14.22
C ALA A 25 -4.25 -0.75 -13.24
N THR A 26 -3.00 -0.77 -12.79
CA THR A 26 -2.51 -1.73 -11.80
C THR A 26 -3.05 -1.46 -10.39
N HIS A 27 -3.54 -0.24 -10.15
CA HIS A 27 -4.20 0.09 -8.89
C HIS A 27 -5.68 -0.29 -8.91
N PHE A 28 -6.40 0.17 -9.93
CA PHE A 28 -7.87 0.03 -9.99
C PHE A 28 -8.31 -1.38 -10.37
N GLY A 29 -7.58 -2.06 -11.25
CA GLY A 29 -7.92 -3.42 -11.66
C GLY A 29 -7.94 -4.41 -10.49
N PRO A 30 -6.84 -4.57 -9.75
CA PRO A 30 -6.81 -5.41 -8.56
C PRO A 30 -7.77 -4.93 -7.46
N ALA A 31 -7.88 -3.61 -7.23
CA ALA A 31 -8.80 -3.07 -6.23
C ALA A 31 -10.26 -3.45 -6.52
N ALA A 32 -10.67 -3.45 -7.79
CA ALA A 32 -12.01 -3.85 -8.20
C ALA A 32 -12.27 -5.35 -8.06
N ALA A 33 -11.23 -6.18 -8.09
CA ALA A 33 -11.33 -7.63 -7.94
C ALA A 33 -11.30 -8.11 -6.49
N LEU A 34 -10.75 -7.29 -5.60
CA LEU A 34 -10.65 -7.60 -4.17
C LEU A 34 -11.96 -7.26 -3.43
N SER A 35 -12.21 -8.01 -2.36
CA SER A 35 -13.20 -7.64 -1.35
C SER A 35 -12.68 -6.49 -0.48
N ASP A 36 -13.60 -5.67 0.05
CA ASP A 36 -13.23 -4.62 1.02
C ASP A 36 -12.58 -5.16 2.30
N ASN A 37 -12.80 -6.44 2.60
CA ASN A 37 -12.18 -7.13 3.73
C ASN A 37 -10.75 -7.61 3.46
N ASP A 38 -10.33 -7.70 2.20
CA ASP A 38 -8.98 -8.11 1.85
C ASP A 38 -7.96 -7.06 2.27
N LEU A 39 -6.79 -7.52 2.72
CA LEU A 39 -5.78 -6.63 3.26
C LEU A 39 -4.76 -6.25 2.19
N VAL A 40 -4.49 -4.96 2.03
CA VAL A 40 -3.56 -4.46 1.01
C VAL A 40 -2.33 -3.84 1.64
N PHE A 41 -1.17 -4.22 1.10
CA PHE A 41 0.13 -3.68 1.38
C PHE A 41 0.65 -2.96 0.13
N GLY A 42 0.49 -1.65 0.07
CA GLY A 42 1.09 -0.84 -0.98
C GLY A 42 2.58 -0.67 -0.78
N GLN A 43 3.32 -0.41 -1.87
CA GLN A 43 4.72 -0.04 -1.76
C GLN A 43 4.86 1.47 -1.52
N TYR A 44 4.36 2.32 -2.42
CA TYR A 44 4.22 3.79 -2.25
C TYR A 44 3.52 4.47 -3.42
N ARG A 45 3.44 3.84 -4.59
CA ARG A 45 2.84 4.43 -5.80
C ARG A 45 1.39 4.04 -6.04
N GLU A 46 0.75 3.29 -5.16
CA GLU A 46 -0.55 2.68 -5.38
C GLU A 46 -1.72 3.41 -4.63
N PRO A 47 -1.81 4.76 -4.69
CA PRO A 47 -2.90 5.48 -4.05
C PRO A 47 -4.27 5.17 -4.65
N GLY A 48 -4.32 4.67 -5.88
CA GLY A 48 -5.56 4.34 -6.56
C GLY A 48 -6.37 3.26 -5.85
N VAL A 49 -5.71 2.32 -5.16
CA VAL A 49 -6.40 1.31 -4.34
C VAL A 49 -7.17 1.96 -3.19
N LEU A 50 -6.54 2.88 -2.48
CA LEU A 50 -7.19 3.64 -1.41
C LEU A 50 -8.34 4.51 -1.94
N LEU A 51 -8.12 5.16 -3.09
CA LEU A 51 -9.15 5.97 -3.75
C LEU A 51 -10.36 5.11 -4.13
N TRP A 52 -10.14 3.92 -4.69
CA TRP A 52 -11.20 2.96 -4.99
C TRP A 52 -12.01 2.57 -3.75
N ARG A 53 -11.33 2.36 -2.62
CA ARG A 53 -11.95 2.01 -1.33
C ARG A 53 -12.58 3.19 -0.57
N GLY A 54 -12.59 4.39 -1.17
CA GLY A 54 -13.26 5.56 -0.61
C GLY A 54 -12.41 6.48 0.25
N PHE A 55 -11.07 6.34 0.22
CA PHE A 55 -10.19 7.33 0.84
C PHE A 55 -10.31 8.65 0.08
N SER A 56 -10.69 9.72 0.76
CA SER A 56 -11.03 10.99 0.12
C SER A 56 -9.78 11.79 -0.28
N TYR A 57 -9.93 12.67 -1.28
CA TYR A 57 -8.86 13.61 -1.64
C TYR A 57 -8.41 14.48 -0.46
N GLU A 58 -9.34 14.85 0.43
CA GLU A 58 -9.01 15.59 1.64
C GLU A 58 -8.06 14.78 2.55
N GLN A 59 -8.31 13.47 2.70
CA GLN A 59 -7.44 12.59 3.49
C GLN A 59 -6.04 12.47 2.88
N PHE A 60 -5.94 12.32 1.55
CA PHE A 60 -4.64 12.31 0.85
C PHE A 60 -3.86 13.61 1.10
N ILE A 61 -4.53 14.75 0.95
CA ILE A 61 -3.92 16.07 1.16
C ILE A 61 -3.50 16.25 2.61
N ASN A 62 -4.38 15.91 3.56
CA ASN A 62 -4.09 16.03 5.00
C ASN A 62 -2.85 15.21 5.38
N GLN A 63 -2.69 14.01 4.82
CA GLN A 63 -1.52 13.17 5.05
C GLN A 63 -0.25 13.79 4.45
N CYS A 64 -0.29 14.26 3.20
CA CYS A 64 0.88 14.87 2.56
C CYS A 64 1.34 16.16 3.25
N PHE A 65 0.41 16.93 3.83
CA PHE A 65 0.74 18.13 4.60
C PHE A 65 0.98 17.85 6.08
N GLY A 66 0.76 16.64 6.56
CA GLY A 66 1.00 16.23 7.93
C GLY A 66 0.19 17.04 8.95
N ASN A 67 -1.04 17.45 8.59
CA ASN A 67 -1.85 18.31 9.44
C ASN A 67 -2.66 17.52 10.50
N ILE A 68 -3.34 18.24 11.38
CA ILE A 68 -4.08 17.65 12.51
C ILE A 68 -5.21 16.69 12.09
N LYS A 69 -5.71 16.82 10.86
CA LYS A 69 -6.76 15.95 10.31
C LYS A 69 -6.22 14.67 9.67
N ASP A 70 -4.88 14.54 9.56
CA ASP A 70 -4.27 13.31 9.06
C ASP A 70 -4.60 12.13 10.00
N VAL A 71 -5.11 11.04 9.44
CA VAL A 71 -5.44 9.81 10.19
C VAL A 71 -4.21 9.21 10.89
N ASN A 72 -3.02 9.44 10.36
CA ASN A 72 -1.73 9.04 10.95
C ASN A 72 -1.13 10.12 11.87
N ARG A 73 -1.85 11.23 12.10
CA ARG A 73 -1.45 12.33 12.99
C ARG A 73 -0.09 12.96 12.63
N GLY A 74 0.21 13.08 11.35
CA GLY A 74 1.46 13.65 10.86
C GLY A 74 2.72 12.83 11.17
N ARG A 75 2.59 11.55 11.56
CA ARG A 75 3.74 10.71 11.93
C ARG A 75 4.46 10.09 10.75
N GLN A 76 3.82 10.05 9.59
CA GLN A 76 4.36 9.48 8.38
C GLN A 76 4.79 10.59 7.42
N MET A 77 5.84 10.34 6.64
CA MET A 77 6.19 11.26 5.56
C MET A 77 5.13 11.23 4.45
N PRO A 78 5.06 12.26 3.58
CA PRO A 78 4.10 12.29 2.49
C PRO A 78 4.08 10.99 1.68
N ILE A 79 2.94 10.66 1.12
CA ILE A 79 2.60 9.44 0.39
C ILE A 79 2.62 8.13 1.18
N HIS A 80 3.03 8.14 2.45
CA HIS A 80 2.97 6.96 3.31
C HIS A 80 1.56 6.80 3.90
N TYR A 81 0.60 6.64 3.01
CA TYR A 81 -0.80 6.46 3.35
C TYR A 81 -1.06 5.16 4.09
N GLY A 82 -2.13 5.14 4.84
CA GLY A 82 -2.65 3.95 5.49
C GLY A 82 -4.03 4.21 6.07
N SER A 83 -4.86 3.19 6.08
CA SER A 83 -6.20 3.25 6.68
C SER A 83 -6.60 1.89 7.20
N ARG A 84 -6.76 1.78 8.50
CA ARG A 84 -7.24 0.56 9.14
C ARG A 84 -8.67 0.22 8.68
N ASP A 85 -9.52 1.25 8.59
CA ASP A 85 -10.92 1.08 8.24
C ASP A 85 -11.13 0.62 6.79
N LEU A 86 -10.16 0.91 5.92
CA LEU A 86 -10.14 0.50 4.53
C LEU A 86 -9.25 -0.72 4.27
N ASN A 87 -8.80 -1.40 5.30
CA ASN A 87 -7.92 -2.57 5.19
C ASN A 87 -6.68 -2.31 4.30
N TYR A 88 -6.08 -1.12 4.44
CA TYR A 88 -4.87 -0.74 3.74
C TYR A 88 -3.76 -0.43 4.75
N VAL A 89 -2.73 -1.26 4.75
CA VAL A 89 -1.63 -1.15 5.71
C VAL A 89 -0.79 0.08 5.42
N THR A 90 -0.44 0.81 6.48
CA THR A 90 0.42 2.01 6.34
C THR A 90 1.70 1.67 5.60
N ILE A 91 1.96 2.42 4.53
CA ILE A 91 3.14 2.27 3.69
C ILE A 91 4.42 2.48 4.49
N LYS A 92 5.44 1.71 4.15
CA LYS A 92 6.79 1.78 4.74
C LYS A 92 7.81 2.10 3.66
N SER A 93 8.86 2.85 4.02
CA SER A 93 9.92 3.22 3.08
C SER A 93 10.89 2.07 2.77
N SER A 94 11.03 1.08 3.67
CA SER A 94 11.91 -0.07 3.44
C SER A 94 11.31 -0.99 2.37
N LEU A 95 12.00 -1.09 1.23
CA LEU A 95 11.57 -1.92 0.11
C LEU A 95 11.43 -3.39 0.51
N ALA A 96 10.55 -4.10 -0.16
CA ALA A 96 10.20 -5.50 0.06
C ALA A 96 9.57 -5.83 1.42
N SER A 97 9.73 -5.02 2.48
CA SER A 97 9.25 -5.35 3.82
C SER A 97 7.73 -5.59 3.90
N GLY A 98 6.96 -5.06 2.97
CA GLY A 98 5.52 -5.34 2.86
C GLY A 98 5.20 -6.78 2.47
N MET A 99 6.09 -7.43 1.71
CA MET A 99 5.86 -8.79 1.19
C MET A 99 5.78 -9.85 2.32
N PRO A 100 6.78 -9.99 3.22
CA PRO A 100 6.68 -10.95 4.31
C PRO A 100 5.57 -10.60 5.30
N HIS A 101 5.24 -9.32 5.48
CA HIS A 101 4.08 -8.93 6.30
C HIS A 101 2.76 -9.39 5.68
N ALA A 102 2.61 -9.25 4.37
CA ALA A 102 1.43 -9.74 3.65
C ALA A 102 1.29 -11.26 3.75
N VAL A 103 2.41 -11.98 3.59
CA VAL A 103 2.44 -13.44 3.76
C VAL A 103 2.05 -13.84 5.19
N GLY A 104 2.59 -13.13 6.19
CA GLY A 104 2.24 -13.37 7.59
C GLY A 104 0.75 -13.12 7.89
N ALA A 105 0.19 -12.04 7.35
CA ALA A 105 -1.24 -11.75 7.46
C ALA A 105 -2.09 -12.84 6.80
N ALA A 106 -1.74 -13.23 5.58
CA ALA A 106 -2.42 -14.30 4.85
C ALA A 106 -2.35 -15.64 5.60
N TYR A 107 -1.21 -15.95 6.20
CA TYR A 107 -1.07 -17.13 7.05
C TYR A 107 -2.00 -17.06 8.26
N GLY A 108 -2.13 -15.87 8.87
CA GLY A 108 -3.10 -15.65 9.95
C GLY A 108 -4.55 -15.89 9.49
N PHE A 109 -4.93 -15.43 8.31
CA PHE A 109 -6.26 -15.68 7.72
C PHE A 109 -6.50 -17.19 7.54
N LYS A 110 -5.50 -17.89 7.00
CA LYS A 110 -5.56 -19.35 6.82
C LYS A 110 -5.77 -20.07 8.16
N LEU A 111 -4.99 -19.73 9.18
CA LEU A 111 -5.09 -20.37 10.50
C LEU A 111 -6.44 -20.12 11.18
N THR A 112 -7.01 -18.93 10.97
CA THR A 112 -8.32 -18.56 11.53
C THR A 112 -9.48 -18.85 10.61
N GLN A 113 -9.25 -19.56 9.50
CA GLN A 113 -10.27 -19.95 8.51
C GLN A 113 -11.10 -18.77 7.98
N GLN A 114 -10.45 -17.61 7.79
CA GLN A 114 -11.10 -16.46 7.19
C GLN A 114 -11.03 -16.55 5.66
N ASP A 115 -12.15 -16.27 5.00
CA ASP A 115 -12.22 -16.13 3.54
C ASP A 115 -11.73 -14.75 3.13
N ARG A 116 -10.41 -14.57 3.20
CA ARG A 116 -9.70 -13.31 2.92
C ARG A 116 -8.35 -13.60 2.28
N VAL A 117 -7.92 -12.66 1.46
CA VAL A 117 -6.56 -12.65 0.92
C VAL A 117 -5.80 -11.42 1.38
N SER A 118 -4.49 -11.46 1.30
CA SER A 118 -3.67 -10.26 1.34
C SER A 118 -3.00 -10.04 -0.01
N LEU A 119 -2.92 -8.78 -0.42
CA LEU A 119 -2.23 -8.35 -1.63
C LEU A 119 -1.06 -7.47 -1.25
N ALA A 120 0.12 -7.72 -1.81
CA ALA A 120 1.28 -6.84 -1.67
C ALA A 120 1.79 -6.41 -3.04
N TYR A 121 1.96 -5.09 -3.19
CA TYR A 121 2.63 -4.51 -4.35
C TYR A 121 4.15 -4.46 -4.11
N PHE A 122 4.91 -4.75 -5.16
CA PHE A 122 6.37 -4.63 -5.12
C PHE A 122 6.91 -4.32 -6.52
N GLY A 123 8.08 -3.72 -6.60
CA GLY A 123 8.76 -3.43 -7.87
C GLY A 123 10.06 -4.23 -8.01
N ASP A 124 10.79 -3.96 -9.09
CA ASP A 124 12.07 -4.60 -9.45
C ASP A 124 13.13 -4.44 -8.34
N GLY A 125 13.24 -3.26 -7.75
CA GLY A 125 14.13 -3.03 -6.61
C GLY A 125 13.79 -3.90 -5.41
N ALA A 126 12.51 -3.98 -5.05
CA ALA A 126 12.03 -4.83 -3.97
C ALA A 126 12.24 -6.33 -4.27
N ALA A 127 12.07 -6.74 -5.54
CA ALA A 127 12.29 -8.13 -5.94
C ALA A 127 13.74 -8.60 -5.74
N SER A 128 14.70 -7.66 -5.69
CA SER A 128 16.12 -7.95 -5.47
C SER A 128 16.52 -8.01 -3.99
N GLU A 129 15.59 -7.69 -3.07
CA GLU A 129 15.83 -7.74 -1.63
C GLU A 129 15.69 -9.18 -1.09
N GLY A 130 16.44 -9.48 -0.04
CA GLY A 130 16.37 -10.80 0.62
C GLY A 130 14.98 -11.15 1.15
N ASP A 131 14.22 -10.16 1.62
CA ASP A 131 12.86 -10.32 2.11
C ASP A 131 11.89 -10.83 1.03
N ALA A 132 12.12 -10.48 -0.24
CA ALA A 132 11.30 -10.96 -1.35
C ALA A 132 11.42 -12.48 -1.51
N HIS A 133 12.65 -13.01 -1.52
CA HIS A 133 12.88 -14.44 -1.59
C HIS A 133 12.23 -15.19 -0.43
N GLY A 134 12.42 -14.68 0.78
CA GLY A 134 11.79 -15.23 1.99
C GLY A 134 10.27 -15.25 1.90
N ALA A 135 9.68 -14.14 1.44
CA ALA A 135 8.23 -14.02 1.27
C ALA A 135 7.68 -15.04 0.27
N PHE A 136 8.30 -15.16 -0.92
CA PHE A 136 7.90 -16.16 -1.93
C PHE A 136 7.97 -17.58 -1.36
N ASN A 137 9.06 -17.91 -0.68
CA ASN A 137 9.26 -19.24 -0.11
C ASN A 137 8.21 -19.56 0.96
N PHE A 138 7.96 -18.66 1.91
CA PHE A 138 6.92 -18.84 2.93
C PHE A 138 5.52 -18.90 2.34
N ALA A 139 5.21 -18.03 1.35
CA ALA A 139 3.91 -18.06 0.68
C ALA A 139 3.63 -19.43 0.05
N ALA A 140 4.63 -19.99 -0.64
CA ALA A 140 4.51 -21.28 -1.30
C ALA A 140 4.47 -22.45 -0.30
N THR A 141 5.42 -22.51 0.62
CA THR A 141 5.54 -23.65 1.56
C THR A 141 4.39 -23.73 2.54
N LEU A 142 3.88 -22.58 2.99
CA LEU A 142 2.72 -22.49 3.88
C LEU A 142 1.39 -22.40 3.15
N GLN A 143 1.40 -22.33 1.80
CA GLN A 143 0.20 -22.19 0.96
C GLN A 143 -0.71 -21.05 1.47
N CYS A 144 -0.12 -19.87 1.62
CA CYS A 144 -0.82 -18.70 2.13
C CYS A 144 -1.74 -18.08 1.05
N PRO A 145 -2.95 -17.61 1.40
CA PRO A 145 -3.82 -16.87 0.49
C PRO A 145 -3.28 -15.44 0.28
N VAL A 146 -2.20 -15.30 -0.47
CA VAL A 146 -1.52 -14.03 -0.75
C VAL A 146 -1.34 -13.83 -2.25
N ILE A 147 -1.51 -12.59 -2.69
CA ILE A 147 -1.22 -12.14 -4.05
C ILE A 147 -0.01 -11.21 -3.95
N LEU A 148 1.05 -11.54 -4.67
CA LEU A 148 2.25 -10.71 -4.79
C LEU A 148 2.25 -10.13 -6.21
N LEU A 149 1.98 -8.83 -6.32
CA LEU A 149 1.77 -8.13 -7.57
C LEU A 149 2.99 -7.26 -7.88
N TRP A 150 3.60 -7.58 -9.03
CA TRP A 150 4.77 -6.87 -9.57
C TRP A 150 4.38 -5.93 -10.69
#